data_9bf27997acedf2951fcba28a990a59d5
#
_entry.id   9bf27997acedf2951fcba28a990a59d5
#
_cell.length_a   1.000
_cell.length_b   1.000
_cell.length_c   1.000
_cell.angle_alpha   90.00
_cell.angle_beta   90.00
_cell.angle_gamma   90.00
#
_symmetry.space_group_name_H-M   'P 1'
#
loop_
_entity.id
_entity.type
_entity.pdbx_description
1 polymer ?
#
loop_
_entity_poly.entity_id
_entity_poly.type
_entity_poly.pdbx_seq_one_letter_code
_entity_poly.pdbx_strand_id
1 'polypeptide(L)' 'MSIANLPTAYLTIAEVAAALRVSKMTVYRLVKSHALASVRFGKSYRIPEAAVEEYIRQAGSPAD' A
#
# COMPACT_ATOMS: atom_id res chain seq x y z
N MET A 1 22.72 -11.55 -2.79
CA MET A 1 21.32 -11.75 -2.62
C MET A 1 20.57 -11.42 -3.90
N SER A 2 19.62 -12.19 -4.21
CA SER A 2 18.91 -12.02 -5.46
C SER A 2 17.65 -11.22 -5.26
N ILE A 3 17.45 -10.25 -6.13
CA ILE A 3 16.23 -9.48 -6.09
C ILE A 3 15.04 -10.37 -6.39
N ALA A 4 15.28 -11.43 -7.15
CA ALA A 4 14.19 -12.33 -7.48
C ALA A 4 13.62 -13.02 -6.25
N ASN A 5 14.35 -12.97 -5.16
CA ASN A 5 13.87 -13.60 -3.94
C ASN A 5 13.00 -12.68 -3.11
N LEU A 6 12.81 -11.47 -3.53
CA LEU A 6 11.91 -10.57 -2.82
C LEU A 6 10.51 -11.13 -2.94
N PRO A 7 9.88 -11.39 -1.82
CA PRO A 7 8.57 -12.06 -1.86
C PRO A 7 7.42 -11.12 -2.14
N THR A 8 7.64 -9.85 -2.10
CA THR A 8 6.55 -8.91 -2.14
C THR A 8 6.62 -8.03 -3.36
N ALA A 9 5.50 -7.92 -4.05
CA ALA A 9 5.39 -6.97 -5.13
C ALA A 9 5.16 -5.60 -4.53
N TYR A 10 5.60 -4.60 -5.23
CA TYR A 10 5.38 -3.22 -4.82
C TYR A 10 4.40 -2.57 -5.76
N LEU A 11 3.46 -1.83 -5.20
CA LEU A 11 2.39 -1.21 -5.94
C LEU A 11 2.55 0.30 -5.92
N THR A 12 2.06 0.94 -6.96
CA THR A 12 2.03 2.39 -6.99
C THR A 12 0.81 2.88 -6.23
N ILE A 13 0.79 4.17 -5.93
CA ILE A 13 -0.38 4.77 -5.29
C ILE A 13 -1.62 4.56 -6.15
N ALA A 14 -1.48 4.71 -7.46
CA ALA A 14 -2.63 4.53 -8.36
C ALA A 14 -3.14 3.10 -8.30
N GLU A 15 -2.22 2.13 -8.25
CA GLU A 15 -2.63 0.74 -8.20
C GLU A 15 -3.34 0.42 -6.90
N VAL A 16 -2.84 0.96 -5.80
CA VAL A 16 -3.46 0.74 -4.51
C VAL A 16 -4.84 1.40 -4.47
N ALA A 17 -4.93 2.60 -5.02
CA ALA A 17 -6.21 3.30 -5.07
C ALA A 17 -7.26 2.48 -5.81
N ALA A 18 -6.85 1.89 -6.93
CA ALA A 18 -7.77 1.06 -7.68
C ALA A 18 -8.16 -0.19 -6.89
N ALA A 19 -7.20 -0.80 -6.24
CA ALA A 19 -7.47 -2.02 -5.48
C ALA A 19 -8.40 -1.74 -4.30
N LEU A 20 -8.24 -0.61 -3.65
CA LEU A 20 -9.06 -0.27 -2.50
C LEU A 20 -10.33 0.47 -2.89
N ARG A 21 -10.43 0.85 -4.16
CA ARG A 21 -11.57 1.59 -4.67
C ARG A 21 -11.72 2.94 -3.99
N VAL A 22 -10.62 3.62 -3.82
CA VAL A 22 -10.61 4.96 -3.26
C VAL A 22 -9.80 5.85 -4.17
N SER A 23 -9.78 7.14 -3.87
CA SER A 23 -9.03 8.08 -4.69
C SER A 23 -7.54 7.98 -4.37
N LYS A 24 -6.73 8.45 -5.30
CA LYS A 24 -5.30 8.50 -5.07
C LYS A 24 -4.97 9.37 -3.87
N MET A 25 -5.73 10.44 -3.70
CA MET A 25 -5.49 11.34 -2.58
C MET A 25 -5.71 10.61 -1.27
N THR A 26 -6.70 9.75 -1.21
CA THR A 26 -6.95 8.97 -0.01
C THR A 26 -5.75 8.07 0.30
N VAL A 27 -5.24 7.39 -0.72
CA VAL A 27 -4.07 6.53 -0.53
C VAL A 27 -2.87 7.36 -0.10
N TYR A 28 -2.69 8.53 -0.72
CA TYR A 28 -1.58 9.38 -0.37
C TYR A 28 -1.65 9.78 1.11
N ARG A 29 -2.84 10.11 1.58
CA ARG A 29 -3.02 10.43 2.99
C ARG A 29 -2.71 9.26 3.90
N LEU A 30 -3.10 8.06 3.50
CA LEU A 30 -2.80 6.88 4.30
C LEU A 30 -1.30 6.65 4.40
N VAL A 31 -0.59 6.91 3.31
CA VAL A 31 0.85 6.79 3.30
C VAL A 31 1.49 7.85 4.19
N LYS A 32 1.02 9.08 4.06
CA LYS A 32 1.60 10.19 4.83
C LYS A 32 1.34 10.03 6.33
N SER A 33 0.22 9.45 6.68
CA SER A 33 -0.12 9.26 8.09
C SER A 33 0.43 7.97 8.66
N HIS A 34 1.12 7.20 7.81
CA HIS A 34 1.71 5.92 8.21
C HIS A 34 0.67 4.86 8.54
N ALA A 35 -0.57 5.08 8.12
CA ALA A 35 -1.58 4.05 8.26
C ALA A 35 -1.32 2.93 7.26
N LEU A 36 -0.57 3.24 6.21
CA LEU A 36 -0.22 2.28 5.19
C LEU A 36 1.28 2.36 4.98
N ALA A 37 1.97 1.27 5.25
CA ALA A 37 3.42 1.24 5.11
C ALA A 37 3.82 1.43 3.66
N SER A 38 4.89 2.15 3.44
CA SER A 38 5.37 2.39 2.08
C SER A 38 6.86 2.61 2.08
N VAL A 39 7.43 2.51 0.89
CA VAL A 39 8.84 2.78 0.67
C VAL A 39 8.89 3.91 -0.35
N ARG A 40 9.78 4.85 -0.14
CA ARG A 40 9.90 5.97 -1.04
C ARG A 40 11.10 5.79 -1.96
N PHE A 41 10.84 5.91 -3.25
CA PHE A 41 11.89 5.86 -4.25
C PHE A 41 11.90 7.21 -4.96
N GLY A 42 12.86 8.07 -4.61
CA GLY A 42 12.89 9.38 -5.19
C GLY A 42 11.62 10.14 -4.83
N LYS A 43 10.87 10.50 -5.83
CA LYS A 43 9.61 11.22 -5.62
C LYS A 43 8.39 10.31 -5.62
N SER A 44 8.63 9.03 -5.76
CA SER A 44 7.52 8.09 -5.86
C SER A 44 7.41 7.25 -4.61
N TYR A 45 6.20 6.83 -4.33
CA TYR A 45 5.97 5.89 -3.25
C TYR A 45 5.67 4.54 -3.83
N ARG A 46 6.13 3.51 -3.15
CA ARG A 46 5.80 2.14 -3.51
C ARG A 46 5.26 1.47 -2.27
N ILE A 47 4.15 0.80 -2.40
CA ILE A 47 3.48 0.18 -1.27
C ILE A 47 3.60 -1.32 -1.40
N PRO A 48 4.21 -2.00 -0.43
CA PRO A 48 4.30 -3.45 -0.50
C PRO A 48 2.90 -4.05 -0.53
N GLU A 49 2.73 -5.05 -1.36
CA GLU A 49 1.44 -5.72 -1.45
C GLU A 49 1.00 -6.23 -0.08
N ALA A 50 1.96 -6.73 0.70
CA ALA A 50 1.65 -7.22 2.03
C ALA A 50 1.06 -6.13 2.92
N ALA A 51 1.53 -4.88 2.73
CA ALA A 51 1.01 -3.78 3.53
C ALA A 51 -0.44 -3.49 3.16
N VAL A 52 -0.76 -3.60 1.87
CA VAL A 52 -2.13 -3.39 1.43
C VAL A 52 -3.03 -4.46 2.00
N GLU A 53 -2.57 -5.71 1.96
CA GLU A 53 -3.36 -6.80 2.50
C GLU A 53 -3.60 -6.63 3.99
N GLU A 54 -2.57 -6.19 4.70
CA GLU A 54 -2.70 -5.98 6.12
C GLU A 54 -3.70 -4.85 6.40
N TYR A 55 -3.63 -3.78 5.62
CA TYR A 55 -4.55 -2.68 5.79
C TYR A 55 -6.00 -3.13 5.55
N ILE A 56 -6.21 -3.91 4.50
CA ILE A 56 -7.54 -4.40 4.20
C ILE A 56 -8.04 -5.29 5.33
N ARG A 57 -7.16 -6.14 5.85
CA ARG A 57 -7.55 -7.04 6.92
C ARG A 57 -8.01 -6.27 8.15
N GLN A 58 -7.30 -5.21 8.49
CA GLN A 58 -7.64 -4.43 9.66
C GLN A 58 -8.83 -3.53 9.42
N ALA A 59 -8.84 -2.83 8.29
CA ALA A 59 -9.89 -1.89 8.00
C ALA A 59 -11.18 -2.58 7.60
N GLY A 60 -11.03 -3.71 6.93
CA GLY A 60 -12.20 -4.44 6.51
C GLY A 60 -12.72 -5.37 7.57
N SER A 61 -12.18 -5.28 8.75
CA SER A 61 -12.64 -6.12 9.81
C SER A 61 -14.12 -5.89 10.02
N PRO A 62 -14.83 -6.94 10.15
CA PRO A 62 -16.27 -6.78 10.30
C PRO A 62 -16.58 -6.38 11.64
N ALA A 63 -16.01 -5.48 12.08
CA ALA A 63 -16.36 -5.05 13.33
C ALA A 63 -17.71 -4.68 13.33
N ASP A 64 -18.05 -4.54 12.36
CA ASP A 64 -19.19 -4.25 12.31
C ASP A 64 -20.00 -5.02 12.36
#